data_328176f908d776f4632e145e2dd248cd
#
_entry.id   328176f908d776f4632e145e2dd248cd
#
_cell.length_a   1.000
_cell.length_b   1.000
_cell.length_c   1.000
_cell.angle_alpha   90.00
_cell.angle_beta   90.00
_cell.angle_gamma   90.00
#
_symmetry.space_group_name_H-M   'P 1'
#
loop_
_entity.id
_entity.type
_entity.pdbx_description
1 polymer ?
#
loop_
_entity_poly.entity_id
_entity_poly.type
_entity_poly.pdbx_seq_one_letter_code
_entity_poly.pdbx_strand_id
1 'polypeptide(L)'
;TLHERVWGDAASDHFTLTHSKENRTHLRAYYEENLSPADKLTLSAAGAWLNNRYKRGLRTSLLNNVYDVEGEKYSWRGEADFQHTFANGHTLNVGYQHANSFTRNSYLGTNNALFRFHDATHFAYAQWSGNWDKFYFALGIGGSRENFGESQDQHVFWTFQPNLSLDYVFNDDWSLNYRYEQVPTLPTLSELSAYPHQDDANIFSIGNAGLRGFSTNINALTLSFQRASTTAFAYVNHEYAHQRIAEQEVQRQGENFWISINNHINTHHLDFGLYFSQDLWNRVVNVCVEPKFSWDKSIYLSSVAPQSAALPNPPRTSNGYFSLQTGLNAYWRAWSLTAYYRSASEQLIGPILVHKYAVSDVKLGYQWHKVSLSLGLRNAFSSGKTMHQERISSVLPSTNIIGNLGFRNMLYVSCSWSLFKGRQNKAQNIKDIRSSWDNGIVK
;
A
#
# COMPACT_ATOMS: atom_id res chain seq x y z
N THR A 1 21.42 0.27 9.37
CA THR A 1 21.71 0.57 10.78
C THR A 1 20.75 1.64 11.24
N LEU A 2 19.92 1.36 12.23
CA LEU A 2 19.01 2.30 12.88
C LEU A 2 19.64 2.68 14.24
N HIS A 3 19.71 3.97 14.53
CA HIS A 3 20.13 4.50 15.81
C HIS A 3 18.95 5.23 16.44
N GLU A 4 18.42 4.72 17.54
CA GLU A 4 17.31 5.29 18.29
C GLU A 4 17.81 5.84 19.62
N ARG A 5 17.34 7.04 19.99
CA ARG A 5 17.52 7.62 21.31
C ARG A 5 16.18 7.74 22.00
N VAL A 6 16.10 7.16 23.18
CA VAL A 6 14.94 7.30 24.07
C VAL A 6 15.25 8.40 25.09
N TRP A 7 14.35 9.38 25.22
CA TRP A 7 14.50 10.52 26.12
C TRP A 7 13.50 10.35 27.28
N GLY A 8 13.93 10.60 28.52
CA GLY A 8 13.10 10.54 29.71
C GLY A 8 13.93 10.08 30.91
N ASP A 9 13.28 9.76 32.03
CA ASP A 9 13.94 9.31 33.28
C ASP A 9 14.72 8.00 33.12
N ALA A 10 14.50 7.26 32.03
CA ALA A 10 15.24 6.07 31.62
C ALA A 10 15.86 6.26 30.24
N ALA A 11 16.60 7.36 30.03
CA ALA A 11 17.27 7.61 28.76
C ALA A 11 18.26 6.48 28.43
N SER A 12 18.08 5.83 27.29
CA SER A 12 18.98 4.78 26.81
C SER A 12 19.23 4.94 25.31
N ASP A 13 20.49 4.73 24.91
CA ASP A 13 20.87 4.65 23.50
C ASP A 13 20.67 3.22 23.02
N HIS A 14 19.81 3.05 22.02
CA HIS A 14 19.54 1.76 21.38
C HIS A 14 20.21 1.72 20.02
N PHE A 15 20.92 0.65 19.77
CA PHE A 15 21.55 0.40 18.49
C PHE A 15 20.98 -0.85 17.86
N THR A 16 20.26 -0.69 16.76
CA THR A 16 19.72 -1.80 15.98
C THR A 16 20.51 -1.97 14.69
N LEU A 17 21.16 -3.10 14.54
CA LEU A 17 21.81 -3.50 13.30
C LEU A 17 20.96 -4.54 12.59
N THR A 18 20.53 -4.21 11.38
CA THR A 18 19.75 -5.11 10.53
C THR A 18 20.56 -5.47 9.29
N HIS A 19 20.68 -6.75 9.02
CA HIS A 19 21.25 -7.28 7.80
C HIS A 19 20.24 -8.22 7.13
N SER A 20 19.88 -7.93 5.88
CA SER A 20 18.95 -8.76 5.11
C SER A 20 19.61 -9.19 3.79
N LYS A 21 19.53 -10.49 3.49
CA LYS A 21 19.95 -11.06 2.21
C LYS A 21 18.77 -11.84 1.64
N GLU A 22 18.42 -11.57 0.39
CA GLU A 22 17.31 -12.22 -0.31
C GLU A 22 17.80 -12.75 -1.64
N ASN A 23 17.49 -14.02 -1.93
CA ASN A 23 17.63 -14.62 -3.25
C ASN A 23 16.23 -14.98 -3.74
N ARG A 24 15.90 -14.54 -4.95
CA ARG A 24 14.58 -14.74 -5.55
C ARG A 24 14.72 -15.31 -6.95
N THR A 25 13.99 -16.39 -7.19
CA THR A 25 13.80 -16.95 -8.55
C THR A 25 12.32 -16.93 -8.86
N HIS A 26 11.96 -16.48 -10.06
CA HIS A 26 10.57 -16.53 -10.50
C HIS A 26 10.49 -16.96 -11.97
N LEU A 27 9.41 -17.67 -12.28
CA LEU A 27 9.05 -18.11 -13.62
C LEU A 27 7.64 -17.63 -13.92
N ARG A 28 7.40 -17.18 -15.16
CA ARG A 28 6.09 -16.77 -15.64
C ARG A 28 5.83 -17.38 -17.00
N ALA A 29 4.60 -17.81 -17.23
CA ALA A 29 4.07 -18.26 -18.50
C ALA A 29 2.77 -17.52 -18.80
N TYR A 30 2.58 -17.17 -20.06
CA TYR A 30 1.40 -16.48 -20.54
C TYR A 30 1.01 -17.04 -21.90
N TYR A 31 -0.26 -17.33 -22.07
CA TYR A 31 -0.87 -17.78 -23.31
C TYR A 31 -2.16 -17.01 -23.56
N GLU A 32 -2.33 -16.54 -24.78
CA GLU A 32 -3.52 -15.82 -25.21
C GLU A 32 -3.92 -16.34 -26.60
N GLU A 33 -5.19 -16.68 -26.76
CA GLU A 33 -5.78 -17.19 -27.97
C GLU A 33 -7.12 -16.53 -28.26
N ASN A 34 -7.31 -16.10 -29.50
CA ASN A 34 -8.63 -15.71 -30.02
C ASN A 34 -9.30 -16.96 -30.60
N LEU A 35 -10.18 -17.58 -29.81
CA LEU A 35 -10.92 -18.79 -30.24
C LEU A 35 -11.88 -18.49 -31.38
N SER A 36 -12.42 -17.27 -31.42
CA SER A 36 -13.24 -16.71 -32.46
C SER A 36 -13.08 -15.19 -32.51
N PRO A 37 -13.68 -14.46 -33.49
CA PRO A 37 -13.73 -12.99 -33.43
C PRO A 37 -14.42 -12.41 -32.18
N ALA A 38 -15.26 -13.19 -31.51
CA ALA A 38 -15.99 -12.81 -30.32
C ALA A 38 -15.38 -13.36 -29.03
N ASP A 39 -14.58 -14.43 -29.11
CA ASP A 39 -14.13 -15.20 -27.94
C ASP A 39 -12.62 -15.17 -27.80
N LYS A 40 -12.15 -14.85 -26.59
CA LYS A 40 -10.75 -14.78 -26.24
C LYS A 40 -10.49 -15.57 -24.96
N LEU A 41 -9.46 -16.43 -24.98
CA LEU A 41 -8.97 -17.17 -23.81
C LEU A 41 -7.59 -16.66 -23.44
N THR A 42 -7.41 -16.39 -22.15
CA THR A 42 -6.12 -16.01 -21.58
C THR A 42 -5.77 -16.95 -20.45
N LEU A 43 -4.60 -17.58 -20.51
CA LEU A 43 -4.07 -18.42 -19.44
C LEU A 43 -2.78 -17.81 -18.94
N SER A 44 -2.60 -17.76 -17.65
CA SER A 44 -1.37 -17.28 -17.06
C SER A 44 -0.94 -18.14 -15.87
N ALA A 45 0.35 -18.32 -15.70
CA ALA A 45 0.93 -19.02 -14.58
C ALA A 45 2.19 -18.31 -14.10
N ALA A 46 2.38 -18.24 -12.79
CA ALA A 46 3.58 -17.69 -12.18
C ALA A 46 4.00 -18.56 -11.00
N GLY A 47 5.31 -18.76 -10.85
CA GLY A 47 5.91 -19.44 -9.71
C GLY A 47 7.07 -18.61 -9.16
N ALA A 48 7.25 -18.60 -7.87
CA ALA A 48 8.37 -17.95 -7.22
C ALA A 48 8.94 -18.82 -6.10
N TRP A 49 10.25 -18.82 -6.00
CA TRP A 49 11.01 -19.38 -4.90
C TRP A 49 11.86 -18.29 -4.28
N LEU A 50 11.69 -18.12 -2.98
CA LEU A 50 12.38 -17.15 -2.17
C LEU A 50 13.18 -17.87 -1.08
N ASN A 51 14.42 -17.46 -0.93
CA ASN A 51 15.25 -17.81 0.22
C ASN A 51 15.82 -16.52 0.79
N ASN A 52 15.55 -16.24 2.06
CA ASN A 52 16.04 -15.05 2.67
C ASN A 52 16.60 -15.32 4.08
N ARG A 53 17.52 -14.45 4.50
CA ARG A 53 18.12 -14.46 5.82
C ARG A 53 18.07 -13.05 6.38
N TYR A 54 17.55 -12.94 7.58
CA TYR A 54 17.39 -11.68 8.27
C TYR A 54 18.07 -11.78 9.64
N LYS A 55 19.05 -10.88 9.90
CA LYS A 55 19.68 -10.76 11.20
C LYS A 55 19.36 -9.41 11.80
N ARG A 56 18.92 -9.40 13.05
CA ARG A 56 18.72 -8.20 13.84
C ARG A 56 19.50 -8.32 15.14
N GLY A 57 20.33 -7.32 15.42
CA GLY A 57 20.98 -7.15 16.72
C GLY A 57 20.40 -5.93 17.41
N LEU A 58 19.81 -6.11 18.59
CA LEU A 58 19.39 -5.02 19.46
C LEU A 58 20.41 -4.91 20.60
N ARG A 59 21.10 -3.78 20.68
CA ARG A 59 22.06 -3.49 21.75
C ARG A 59 21.59 -2.29 22.54
N THR A 60 21.49 -2.46 23.84
CA THR A 60 21.32 -1.40 24.82
C THR A 60 22.41 -1.53 25.87
N SER A 61 22.50 -0.58 26.80
CA SER A 61 23.43 -0.69 27.93
C SER A 61 23.21 -1.94 28.80
N LEU A 62 22.00 -2.51 28.76
CA LEU A 62 21.58 -3.63 29.60
C LEU A 62 21.24 -4.90 28.79
N LEU A 63 21.06 -4.80 27.48
CA LEU A 63 20.60 -5.91 26.64
C LEU A 63 21.49 -6.03 25.39
N ASN A 64 21.90 -7.26 25.09
CA ASN A 64 22.52 -7.61 23.81
C ASN A 64 21.73 -8.81 23.23
N ASN A 65 20.66 -8.53 22.50
CA ASN A 65 19.84 -9.56 21.90
C ASN A 65 20.09 -9.61 20.38
N VAL A 66 20.48 -10.77 19.88
CA VAL A 66 20.68 -11.02 18.46
C VAL A 66 19.78 -12.18 18.06
N TYR A 67 18.92 -11.96 17.09
CA TYR A 67 18.21 -13.06 16.46
C TYR A 67 18.47 -13.12 14.97
N ASP A 68 18.54 -14.33 14.48
CA ASP A 68 18.75 -14.67 13.07
C ASP A 68 17.48 -15.39 12.58
N VAL A 69 16.92 -14.95 11.47
CA VAL A 69 15.74 -15.58 10.87
C VAL A 69 16.11 -16.07 9.49
N GLU A 70 15.97 -17.38 9.27
CA GLU A 70 16.09 -17.98 7.95
C GLU A 70 14.69 -18.33 7.44
N GLY A 71 14.34 -17.80 6.26
CA GLY A 71 13.04 -17.95 5.64
C GLY A 71 13.13 -18.56 4.25
N GLU A 72 12.25 -19.52 3.99
CA GLU A 72 12.00 -20.09 2.67
C GLU A 72 10.54 -19.91 2.31
N LYS A 73 10.27 -19.47 1.06
CA LYS A 73 8.92 -19.36 0.54
C LYS A 73 8.83 -19.91 -0.87
N TYR A 74 7.85 -20.75 -1.10
CA TYR A 74 7.43 -21.21 -2.42
C TYR A 74 6.04 -20.70 -2.70
N SER A 75 5.82 -20.09 -3.85
CA SER A 75 4.51 -19.64 -4.25
C SER A 75 4.25 -19.93 -5.72
N TRP A 76 3.02 -20.23 -6.05
CA TRP A 76 2.56 -20.34 -7.42
C TRP A 76 1.15 -19.75 -7.57
N ARG A 77 0.84 -19.28 -8.76
CA ARG A 77 -0.46 -18.72 -9.14
C ARG A 77 -0.77 -19.13 -10.56
N GLY A 78 -1.98 -19.62 -10.76
CA GLY A 78 -2.57 -19.87 -12.08
C GLY A 78 -3.84 -19.04 -12.24
N GLU A 79 -4.08 -18.55 -13.45
CA GLU A 79 -5.26 -17.75 -13.80
C GLU A 79 -5.75 -18.16 -15.18
N ALA A 80 -7.05 -18.31 -15.33
CA ALA A 80 -7.74 -18.55 -16.59
C ALA A 80 -8.85 -17.51 -16.74
N ASP A 81 -8.82 -16.74 -17.83
CA ASP A 81 -9.79 -15.71 -18.16
C ASP A 81 -10.42 -16.02 -19.51
N PHE A 82 -11.73 -15.99 -19.59
CA PHE A 82 -12.50 -16.09 -20.81
C PHE A 82 -13.28 -14.80 -21.04
N GLN A 83 -13.14 -14.23 -22.22
CA GLN A 83 -13.88 -13.04 -22.64
C GLN A 83 -14.75 -13.37 -23.84
N HIS A 84 -16.02 -12.97 -23.75
CA HIS A 84 -16.97 -13.00 -24.88
C HIS A 84 -17.45 -11.59 -25.20
N THR A 85 -17.38 -11.20 -26.48
CA THR A 85 -17.89 -9.92 -26.97
C THR A 85 -19.16 -10.16 -27.76
N PHE A 86 -20.27 -9.65 -27.26
CA PHE A 86 -21.60 -9.75 -27.89
C PHE A 86 -21.70 -8.86 -29.15
N ALA A 87 -22.65 -9.16 -30.03
CA ALA A 87 -22.85 -8.41 -31.25
C ALA A 87 -23.20 -6.91 -31.03
N ASN A 88 -23.74 -6.56 -29.86
CA ASN A 88 -24.01 -5.17 -29.45
C ASN A 88 -22.79 -4.46 -28.86
N GLY A 89 -21.61 -5.08 -28.88
CA GLY A 89 -20.36 -4.53 -28.34
C GLY A 89 -20.18 -4.69 -26.83
N HIS A 90 -21.16 -5.27 -26.11
CA HIS A 90 -20.98 -5.58 -24.70
C HIS A 90 -20.01 -6.75 -24.52
N THR A 91 -19.33 -6.80 -23.39
CA THR A 91 -18.32 -7.81 -23.08
C THR A 91 -18.64 -8.50 -21.76
N LEU A 92 -18.58 -9.82 -21.75
CA LEU A 92 -18.60 -10.64 -20.54
C LEU A 92 -17.22 -11.24 -20.33
N ASN A 93 -16.62 -10.97 -19.18
CA ASN A 93 -15.38 -11.61 -18.74
C ASN A 93 -15.70 -12.54 -17.58
N VAL A 94 -15.23 -13.79 -17.65
CA VAL A 94 -15.33 -14.76 -16.56
C VAL A 94 -13.93 -15.30 -16.30
N GLY A 95 -13.53 -15.32 -15.04
CA GLY A 95 -12.19 -15.76 -14.70
C GLY A 95 -12.14 -16.57 -13.42
N TYR A 96 -11.10 -17.39 -13.34
CA TYR A 96 -10.75 -18.16 -12.15
C TYR A 96 -9.26 -18.04 -11.89
N GLN A 97 -8.91 -17.81 -10.64
CA GLN A 97 -7.53 -17.76 -10.15
C GLN A 97 -7.36 -18.70 -9.00
N HIS A 98 -6.26 -19.42 -9.02
CA HIS A 98 -5.76 -20.16 -7.86
C HIS A 98 -4.34 -19.69 -7.53
N ALA A 99 -4.10 -19.37 -6.27
CA ALA A 99 -2.77 -19.05 -5.74
C ALA A 99 -2.50 -19.91 -4.51
N ASN A 100 -1.23 -20.27 -4.32
CA ASN A 100 -0.81 -21.07 -3.20
C ASN A 100 0.60 -20.65 -2.76
N SER A 101 0.85 -20.59 -1.46
CA SER A 101 2.19 -20.34 -0.92
C SER A 101 2.47 -21.18 0.33
N PHE A 102 3.73 -21.60 0.45
CA PHE A 102 4.27 -22.27 1.62
C PHE A 102 5.44 -21.45 2.13
N THR A 103 5.40 -21.08 3.40
CA THR A 103 6.44 -20.32 4.07
C THR A 103 6.96 -21.10 5.26
N ARG A 104 8.28 -21.15 5.38
CA ARG A 104 8.98 -21.74 6.52
C ARG A 104 9.95 -20.71 7.08
N ASN A 105 9.80 -20.35 8.36
CA ASN A 105 10.69 -19.45 9.07
C ASN A 105 11.31 -20.15 10.26
N SER A 106 12.65 -20.15 10.32
CA SER A 106 13.43 -20.65 11.44
C SER A 106 14.03 -19.47 12.19
N TYR A 107 13.62 -19.29 13.43
CA TYR A 107 14.16 -18.27 14.34
C TYR A 107 15.26 -18.91 15.17
N LEU A 108 16.45 -18.36 15.10
CA LEU A 108 17.64 -18.81 15.82
C LEU A 108 18.07 -17.70 16.76
N GLY A 109 18.12 -17.96 18.06
CA GLY A 109 18.46 -16.98 19.07
C GLY A 109 18.15 -17.47 20.47
N THR A 110 17.73 -16.60 21.36
CA THR A 110 17.42 -16.92 22.76
C THR A 110 16.32 -17.98 22.90
N ASN A 111 15.35 -17.99 21.96
CA ASN A 111 14.31 -19.00 21.84
C ASN A 111 14.22 -19.46 20.39
N ASN A 112 14.66 -20.67 20.10
CA ASN A 112 14.54 -21.23 18.76
C ASN A 112 13.10 -21.61 18.49
N ALA A 113 12.56 -21.14 17.35
CA ALA A 113 11.21 -21.45 16.91
C ALA A 113 11.17 -21.74 15.41
N LEU A 114 10.28 -22.63 15.01
CA LEU A 114 10.05 -22.98 13.60
C LEU A 114 8.57 -22.79 13.28
N PHE A 115 8.29 -21.86 12.37
CA PHE A 115 6.95 -21.60 11.84
C PHE A 115 6.81 -22.14 10.44
N ARG A 116 5.68 -22.78 10.17
CA ARG A 116 5.29 -23.28 8.85
C ARG A 116 3.91 -22.73 8.54
N PHE A 117 3.86 -21.89 7.53
CA PHE A 117 2.63 -21.22 7.12
C PHE A 117 2.23 -21.67 5.73
N HIS A 118 0.95 -21.89 5.55
CA HIS A 118 0.32 -22.25 4.28
C HIS A 118 -0.78 -21.24 3.97
N ASP A 119 -0.78 -20.75 2.75
CA ASP A 119 -1.77 -19.82 2.21
C ASP A 119 -2.26 -20.34 0.86
N ALA A 120 -3.57 -20.51 0.70
CA ALA A 120 -4.19 -20.92 -0.54
C ALA A 120 -5.44 -20.08 -0.82
N THR A 121 -5.48 -19.45 -1.98
CA THR A 121 -6.59 -18.63 -2.45
C THR A 121 -7.21 -19.22 -3.71
N HIS A 122 -8.52 -19.37 -3.71
CA HIS A 122 -9.34 -19.63 -4.88
C HIS A 122 -10.23 -18.42 -5.11
N PHE A 123 -10.14 -17.79 -6.27
CA PHE A 123 -10.94 -16.63 -6.64
C PHE A 123 -11.63 -16.87 -7.96
N ALA A 124 -12.94 -16.66 -8.00
CA ALA A 124 -13.73 -16.69 -9.22
C ALA A 124 -14.47 -15.37 -9.39
N TYR A 125 -14.59 -14.91 -10.62
CA TYR A 125 -15.28 -13.67 -10.92
C TYR A 125 -16.00 -13.70 -12.27
N ALA A 126 -17.01 -12.84 -12.39
CA ALA A 126 -17.63 -12.49 -13.64
C ALA A 126 -17.80 -10.96 -13.70
N GLN A 127 -17.56 -10.38 -14.86
CA GLN A 127 -17.72 -8.95 -15.10
C GLN A 127 -18.42 -8.74 -16.44
N TRP A 128 -19.48 -7.97 -16.42
CA TRP A 128 -20.19 -7.52 -17.61
C TRP A 128 -19.94 -6.03 -17.81
N SER A 129 -19.52 -5.65 -19.01
CA SER A 129 -19.22 -4.27 -19.36
C SER A 129 -19.78 -3.92 -20.74
N GLY A 130 -20.06 -2.64 -20.94
CA GLY A 130 -20.58 -2.15 -22.20
C GLY A 130 -20.94 -0.67 -22.12
N ASN A 131 -21.66 -0.22 -23.14
CA ASN A 131 -22.18 1.14 -23.16
C ASN A 131 -23.58 1.20 -23.77
N TRP A 132 -24.36 2.17 -23.30
CA TRP A 132 -25.64 2.61 -23.87
C TRP A 132 -25.53 4.10 -24.16
N ASP A 133 -25.34 4.47 -25.43
CA ASP A 133 -25.08 5.84 -25.86
C ASP A 133 -23.95 6.50 -25.01
N LYS A 134 -24.27 7.44 -24.17
CA LYS A 134 -23.34 8.20 -23.31
C LYS A 134 -23.04 7.55 -21.95
N PHE A 135 -23.65 6.43 -21.67
CA PHE A 135 -23.53 5.73 -20.42
C PHE A 135 -22.67 4.47 -20.59
N TYR A 136 -21.51 4.43 -19.93
CA TYR A 136 -20.61 3.28 -19.89
C TYR A 136 -20.71 2.62 -18.53
N PHE A 137 -20.66 1.30 -18.50
CA PHE A 137 -20.74 0.55 -17.26
C PHE A 137 -19.80 -0.66 -17.24
N ALA A 138 -19.36 -1.02 -16.05
CA ALA A 138 -18.75 -2.30 -15.74
C ALA A 138 -19.32 -2.80 -14.41
N LEU A 139 -19.95 -3.97 -14.43
CA LEU A 139 -20.57 -4.63 -13.30
C LEU A 139 -19.83 -5.93 -13.05
N GLY A 140 -19.16 -6.06 -11.93
CA GLY A 140 -18.41 -7.25 -11.59
C GLY A 140 -18.83 -7.82 -10.25
N ILE A 141 -18.80 -9.14 -10.18
CA ILE A 141 -18.93 -9.88 -8.94
C ILE A 141 -17.77 -10.88 -8.86
N GLY A 142 -17.16 -10.99 -7.71
CA GLY A 142 -16.14 -11.98 -7.43
C GLY A 142 -16.34 -12.59 -6.05
N GLY A 143 -15.78 -13.77 -5.86
CA GLY A 143 -15.74 -14.42 -4.56
C GLY A 143 -14.46 -15.21 -4.39
N SER A 144 -13.88 -15.14 -3.20
CA SER A 144 -12.73 -15.95 -2.87
C SER A 144 -13.00 -16.87 -1.70
N ARG A 145 -12.33 -18.02 -1.74
CA ARG A 145 -12.08 -18.86 -0.59
C ARG A 145 -10.60 -18.83 -0.30
N GLU A 146 -10.26 -18.36 0.88
CA GLU A 146 -8.90 -18.21 1.31
C GLU A 146 -8.64 -19.10 2.52
N ASN A 147 -7.59 -19.89 2.43
CA ASN A 147 -7.14 -20.81 3.46
C ASN A 147 -5.75 -20.33 3.90
N PHE A 148 -5.59 -19.96 5.14
CA PHE A 148 -4.30 -19.49 5.66
C PHE A 148 -4.13 -19.89 7.12
N GLY A 149 -2.89 -20.09 7.54
CA GLY A 149 -2.54 -20.42 8.92
C GLY A 149 -1.31 -21.30 9.05
N GLU A 150 -0.97 -21.61 10.27
CA GLU A 150 0.01 -22.63 10.58
C GLU A 150 -0.59 -24.03 10.38
N SER A 151 0.27 -25.05 10.28
CA SER A 151 -0.15 -26.43 9.95
C SER A 151 -1.19 -27.04 10.91
N GLN A 152 -1.38 -26.48 12.11
CA GLN A 152 -2.36 -26.96 13.10
C GLN A 152 -3.56 -26.02 13.27
N ASP A 153 -3.41 -24.72 12.93
CA ASP A 153 -4.44 -23.70 13.07
C ASP A 153 -4.71 -23.04 11.71
N GLN A 154 -5.57 -23.67 10.91
CA GLN A 154 -5.96 -23.15 9.60
C GLN A 154 -7.27 -22.36 9.71
N HIS A 155 -7.25 -21.16 9.17
CA HIS A 155 -8.41 -20.29 9.02
C HIS A 155 -8.93 -20.36 7.59
N VAL A 156 -10.26 -20.54 7.45
CA VAL A 156 -10.93 -20.45 6.14
C VAL A 156 -11.73 -19.17 6.10
N PHE A 157 -11.47 -18.37 5.11
CA PHE A 157 -12.12 -17.09 4.94
C PHE A 157 -12.82 -17.04 3.57
N TRP A 158 -14.08 -16.61 3.56
CA TRP A 158 -14.85 -16.40 2.34
C TRP A 158 -15.04 -14.91 2.13
N THR A 159 -14.77 -14.42 0.92
CA THR A 159 -15.02 -13.03 0.54
C THR A 159 -16.02 -12.94 -0.58
N PHE A 160 -16.78 -11.86 -0.56
CA PHE A 160 -17.56 -11.40 -1.69
C PHE A 160 -16.97 -10.07 -2.15
N GLN A 161 -16.66 -9.93 -3.45
CA GLN A 161 -15.90 -8.82 -4.01
C GLN A 161 -16.68 -8.21 -5.19
N PRO A 162 -17.77 -7.48 -4.93
CA PRO A 162 -18.49 -6.76 -5.96
C PRO A 162 -17.67 -5.55 -6.41
N ASN A 163 -17.76 -5.23 -7.70
CA ASN A 163 -17.24 -3.99 -8.24
C ASN A 163 -18.23 -3.39 -9.23
N LEU A 164 -18.28 -2.07 -9.28
CA LEU A 164 -19.15 -1.30 -10.14
C LEU A 164 -18.37 -0.08 -10.64
N SER A 165 -18.38 0.15 -11.94
CA SER A 165 -17.95 1.41 -12.55
C SER A 165 -19.05 1.91 -13.46
N LEU A 166 -19.45 3.15 -13.28
CA LEU A 166 -20.46 3.84 -14.07
C LEU A 166 -19.85 5.16 -14.55
N ASP A 167 -19.83 5.36 -15.86
CA ASP A 167 -19.36 6.59 -16.48
C ASP A 167 -20.48 7.18 -17.32
N TYR A 168 -20.78 8.46 -17.10
CA TYR A 168 -21.72 9.21 -17.88
C TYR A 168 -21.06 10.41 -18.56
N VAL A 169 -21.09 10.45 -19.88
CA VAL A 169 -20.54 11.53 -20.70
C VAL A 169 -21.65 12.51 -21.03
N PHE A 170 -21.66 13.68 -20.34
CA PHE A 170 -22.65 14.74 -20.61
C PHE A 170 -22.48 15.32 -22.02
N ASN A 171 -21.23 15.66 -22.35
CA ASN A 171 -20.78 16.20 -23.63
C ASN A 171 -19.26 16.00 -23.78
N ASP A 172 -18.66 16.57 -24.82
CA ASP A 172 -17.21 16.43 -25.11
C ASP A 172 -16.30 16.96 -24.01
N ASP A 173 -16.79 17.84 -23.13
CA ASP A 173 -16.01 18.48 -22.09
C ASP A 173 -16.24 17.87 -20.70
N TRP A 174 -17.40 17.30 -20.42
CA TRP A 174 -17.82 16.88 -19.08
C TRP A 174 -18.19 15.40 -18.99
N SER A 175 -17.68 14.76 -17.94
CA SER A 175 -18.06 13.38 -17.57
C SER A 175 -18.18 13.22 -16.08
N LEU A 176 -19.00 12.25 -15.65
CA LEU A 176 -19.18 11.82 -14.27
C LEU A 176 -18.86 10.34 -14.17
N ASN A 177 -17.94 10.00 -13.30
CA ASN A 177 -17.59 8.61 -12.98
C ASN A 177 -17.97 8.29 -11.54
N TYR A 178 -18.62 7.14 -11.33
CA TYR A 178 -18.82 6.53 -10.03
C TYR A 178 -18.20 5.14 -10.01
N ARG A 179 -17.41 4.86 -8.98
CA ARG A 179 -16.78 3.55 -8.76
C ARG A 179 -17.09 3.06 -7.36
N TYR A 180 -17.46 1.80 -7.27
CA TYR A 180 -17.58 1.04 -6.03
C TYR A 180 -16.76 -0.24 -6.14
N GLU A 181 -16.01 -0.57 -5.10
CA GLU A 181 -15.35 -1.86 -4.97
C GLU A 181 -15.25 -2.29 -3.51
N GLN A 182 -15.28 -3.59 -3.28
CA GLN A 182 -15.00 -4.19 -1.98
C GLN A 182 -13.69 -4.97 -2.08
N VAL A 183 -12.70 -4.55 -1.26
CA VAL A 183 -11.35 -5.12 -1.24
C VAL A 183 -11.13 -5.87 0.07
N PRO A 184 -10.91 -7.20 0.04
CA PRO A 184 -10.57 -7.97 1.22
C PRO A 184 -9.13 -7.73 1.64
N THR A 185 -8.88 -7.78 2.94
CA THR A 185 -7.55 -7.72 3.56
C THR A 185 -7.41 -8.87 4.54
N LEU A 186 -6.39 -9.70 4.34
CA LEU A 186 -6.04 -10.78 5.25
C LEU A 186 -5.02 -10.34 6.30
N PRO A 187 -5.01 -10.97 7.48
CA PRO A 187 -3.92 -10.80 8.42
C PRO A 187 -2.59 -11.22 7.81
N THR A 188 -1.54 -10.50 8.17
CA THR A 188 -0.16 -10.88 7.83
C THR A 188 0.35 -11.98 8.75
N LEU A 189 1.44 -12.64 8.36
CA LEU A 189 2.11 -13.64 9.22
C LEU A 189 2.50 -13.09 10.58
N SER A 190 3.01 -11.85 10.62
CA SER A 190 3.38 -11.20 11.88
C SER A 190 2.18 -10.95 12.77
N GLU A 191 1.05 -10.59 12.19
CA GLU A 191 -0.19 -10.35 12.92
C GLU A 191 -0.81 -11.65 13.48
N LEU A 192 -0.61 -12.78 12.83
CA LEU A 192 -1.09 -14.10 13.29
C LEU A 192 -0.14 -14.80 14.25
N SER A 193 1.15 -14.43 14.23
CA SER A 193 2.17 -15.14 15.01
C SER A 193 1.99 -14.89 16.51
N ALA A 194 1.78 -15.96 17.26
CA ALA A 194 1.79 -15.92 18.73
C ALA A 194 3.21 -15.78 19.34
N TYR A 195 4.25 -15.71 18.49
CA TYR A 195 5.62 -15.52 18.94
C TYR A 195 5.84 -14.05 19.32
N PRO A 196 6.26 -13.74 20.56
CA PRO A 196 6.51 -12.38 20.96
C PRO A 196 7.71 -11.78 20.22
N HIS A 197 7.50 -10.64 19.59
CA HIS A 197 8.56 -9.83 19.01
C HIS A 197 9.00 -8.76 19.99
N GLN A 198 10.29 -8.69 20.26
CA GLN A 198 10.84 -7.60 21.04
C GLN A 198 11.13 -6.41 20.11
N ASP A 199 10.27 -5.39 20.19
CA ASP A 199 10.40 -4.17 19.38
C ASP A 199 11.47 -3.24 19.94
N ASP A 200 11.55 -3.17 21.27
CA ASP A 200 12.50 -2.37 22.04
C ASP A 200 12.92 -3.09 23.33
N ALA A 201 13.75 -2.49 24.15
CA ALA A 201 14.31 -3.09 25.38
C ALA A 201 13.24 -3.69 26.30
N ASN A 202 12.09 -3.02 26.42
CA ASN A 202 10.96 -3.41 27.27
C ASN A 202 9.61 -3.37 26.54
N ILE A 203 9.60 -3.32 25.20
CA ILE A 203 8.38 -3.30 24.37
C ILE A 203 8.34 -4.59 23.56
N PHE A 204 7.25 -5.32 23.72
CA PHE A 204 6.99 -6.57 23.03
C PHE A 204 5.68 -6.47 22.27
N SER A 205 5.66 -6.90 21.01
CA SER A 205 4.46 -7.10 20.21
C SER A 205 4.14 -8.58 20.14
N ILE A 206 2.87 -8.90 20.28
CA ILE A 206 2.36 -10.27 20.12
C ILE A 206 1.22 -10.25 19.11
N GLY A 207 1.29 -11.13 18.13
CA GLY A 207 0.20 -11.35 17.18
C GLY A 207 -0.95 -12.12 17.82
N ASN A 208 -2.01 -12.31 17.06
CA ASN A 208 -3.22 -12.97 17.49
C ASN A 208 -3.67 -13.97 16.42
N ALA A 209 -3.51 -15.27 16.72
CA ALA A 209 -3.94 -16.35 15.83
C ALA A 209 -5.47 -16.37 15.58
N GLY A 210 -6.27 -15.68 16.41
CA GLY A 210 -7.71 -15.55 16.25
C GLY A 210 -8.17 -14.44 15.29
N LEU A 211 -7.24 -13.72 14.64
CA LEU A 211 -7.58 -12.67 13.70
C LEU A 211 -8.35 -13.21 12.49
N ARG A 212 -9.24 -12.37 11.99
CA ARG A 212 -10.01 -12.62 10.77
C ARG A 212 -9.65 -11.58 9.73
N GLY A 213 -9.75 -11.95 8.45
CA GLY A 213 -9.72 -10.97 7.40
C GLY A 213 -10.88 -9.98 7.53
N PHE A 214 -10.72 -8.80 6.97
CA PHE A 214 -11.76 -7.80 6.87
C PHE A 214 -11.87 -7.28 5.44
N SER A 215 -12.94 -6.57 5.13
CA SER A 215 -13.12 -5.95 3.82
C SER A 215 -13.24 -4.43 3.95
N THR A 216 -12.65 -3.73 2.99
CA THR A 216 -12.80 -2.29 2.83
C THR A 216 -13.72 -2.02 1.64
N ASN A 217 -14.81 -1.28 1.88
CA ASN A 217 -15.69 -0.76 0.84
C ASN A 217 -15.17 0.60 0.39
N ILE A 218 -14.90 0.75 -0.89
CA ILE A 218 -14.36 1.96 -1.50
C ILE A 218 -15.42 2.53 -2.44
N ASN A 219 -15.82 3.77 -2.22
CA ASN A 219 -16.73 4.53 -3.08
C ASN A 219 -15.97 5.76 -3.59
N ALA A 220 -15.97 5.95 -4.89
CA ALA A 220 -15.35 7.11 -5.53
C ALA A 220 -16.33 7.75 -6.52
N LEU A 221 -16.53 9.05 -6.41
CA LEU A 221 -17.31 9.85 -7.34
C LEU A 221 -16.40 10.95 -7.88
N THR A 222 -16.31 11.06 -9.20
CA THR A 222 -15.46 12.04 -9.86
C THR A 222 -16.22 12.74 -10.96
N LEU A 223 -16.34 14.07 -10.87
CA LEU A 223 -16.81 14.94 -11.95
C LEU A 223 -15.60 15.52 -12.66
N SER A 224 -15.46 15.24 -13.94
CA SER A 224 -14.33 15.63 -14.76
C SER A 224 -14.74 16.68 -15.81
N PHE A 225 -13.86 17.66 -15.99
CA PHE A 225 -13.92 18.65 -17.05
C PHE A 225 -12.60 18.64 -17.83
N GLN A 226 -12.69 18.52 -19.16
CA GLN A 226 -11.53 18.57 -20.03
C GLN A 226 -11.86 19.38 -21.29
N ARG A 227 -11.17 20.49 -21.48
CA ARG A 227 -11.35 21.31 -22.68
C ARG A 227 -10.02 21.93 -23.11
N ALA A 228 -9.61 21.63 -24.34
CA ALA A 228 -8.38 22.15 -24.97
C ALA A 228 -7.14 22.01 -24.06
N SER A 229 -6.80 23.05 -23.30
CA SER A 229 -5.60 23.16 -22.45
C SER A 229 -5.94 23.07 -20.95
N THR A 230 -7.21 22.85 -20.59
CA THR A 230 -7.68 22.82 -19.21
C THR A 230 -8.17 21.43 -18.86
N THR A 231 -7.69 20.90 -17.74
CA THR A 231 -8.23 19.68 -17.10
C THR A 231 -8.58 20.02 -15.67
N ALA A 232 -9.80 19.72 -15.27
CA ALA A 232 -10.23 19.86 -13.88
C ALA A 232 -11.08 18.67 -13.47
N PHE A 233 -11.00 18.24 -12.21
CA PHE A 233 -11.93 17.31 -11.64
C PHE A 233 -12.17 17.59 -10.17
N ALA A 234 -13.40 17.32 -9.74
CA ALA A 234 -13.80 17.30 -8.35
C ALA A 234 -14.09 15.85 -7.97
N TYR A 235 -13.60 15.41 -6.83
CA TYR A 235 -13.80 14.02 -6.40
C TYR A 235 -14.13 13.91 -4.92
N VAL A 236 -14.90 12.86 -4.62
CA VAL A 236 -15.18 12.39 -3.26
C VAL A 236 -14.84 10.92 -3.21
N ASN A 237 -13.95 10.52 -2.31
CA ASN A 237 -13.62 9.12 -2.03
C ASN A 237 -14.00 8.80 -0.59
N HIS A 238 -14.71 7.70 -0.39
CA HIS A 238 -15.07 7.21 0.92
C HIS A 238 -14.66 5.75 1.06
N GLU A 239 -13.82 5.46 2.04
CA GLU A 239 -13.40 4.11 2.42
C GLU A 239 -14.00 3.76 3.77
N TYR A 240 -14.62 2.58 3.84
CA TYR A 240 -15.17 2.03 5.06
C TYR A 240 -14.63 0.63 5.28
N ALA A 241 -13.88 0.41 6.36
CA ALA A 241 -13.41 -0.91 6.76
C ALA A 241 -14.15 -1.36 8.03
N HIS A 242 -14.79 -2.54 7.94
CA HIS A 242 -15.50 -3.16 9.04
C HIS A 242 -14.58 -4.14 9.77
N GLN A 243 -14.51 -4.05 11.10
CA GLN A 243 -13.69 -4.92 11.95
C GLN A 243 -12.21 -4.96 11.50
N ARG A 244 -11.65 -3.79 11.21
CA ARG A 244 -10.25 -3.67 10.82
C ARG A 244 -9.32 -4.15 11.94
N ILE A 245 -8.24 -4.80 11.56
CA ILE A 245 -7.15 -5.18 12.46
C ILE A 245 -6.41 -3.91 12.91
N ALA A 246 -6.26 -3.75 14.21
CA ALA A 246 -5.51 -2.66 14.81
C ALA A 246 -4.94 -3.05 16.17
N GLU A 247 -4.02 -2.24 16.70
CA GLU A 247 -3.56 -2.36 18.09
C GLU A 247 -4.76 -2.23 19.03
N GLN A 248 -4.97 -3.22 19.89
CA GLN A 248 -6.08 -3.28 20.81
C GLN A 248 -5.67 -2.80 22.20
N GLU A 249 -4.59 -3.35 22.71
CA GLU A 249 -4.24 -3.24 24.10
C GLU A 249 -2.72 -3.09 24.27
N VAL A 250 -2.35 -2.24 25.23
CA VAL A 250 -0.99 -2.16 25.74
C VAL A 250 -1.06 -2.54 27.22
N GLN A 251 -0.54 -3.71 27.56
CA GLN A 251 -0.48 -4.18 28.96
C GLN A 251 0.92 -3.92 29.52
N ARG A 252 0.96 -3.40 30.75
CA ARG A 252 2.20 -3.31 31.51
C ARG A 252 2.33 -4.51 32.43
N GLN A 253 3.41 -5.27 32.25
CA GLN A 253 3.76 -6.40 33.12
C GLN A 253 5.17 -6.16 33.72
N GLY A 254 5.19 -5.64 34.95
CA GLY A 254 6.42 -5.16 35.57
C GLY A 254 6.97 -3.94 34.83
N GLU A 255 8.18 -4.04 34.29
CA GLU A 255 8.79 -3.01 33.45
C GLU A 255 8.55 -3.18 31.95
N ASN A 256 7.91 -4.30 31.53
CA ASN A 256 7.66 -4.61 30.13
C ASN A 256 6.27 -4.16 29.70
N PHE A 257 6.17 -3.74 28.43
CA PHE A 257 4.94 -3.38 27.75
C PHE A 257 4.63 -4.38 26.67
N TRP A 258 3.40 -4.89 26.65
CA TRP A 258 2.91 -5.87 25.70
C TRP A 258 1.84 -5.25 24.83
N ILE A 259 2.07 -5.24 23.51
CA ILE A 259 1.14 -4.71 22.52
C ILE A 259 0.46 -5.88 21.83
N SER A 260 -0.86 -5.94 21.90
CA SER A 260 -1.71 -6.91 21.21
C SER A 260 -2.53 -6.26 20.10
N ILE A 261 -2.96 -7.08 19.14
CA ILE A 261 -3.77 -6.66 18.00
C ILE A 261 -5.06 -7.47 17.91
N ASN A 262 -6.13 -6.85 17.41
CA ASN A 262 -7.42 -7.53 17.22
C ASN A 262 -8.28 -6.85 16.12
N ASN A 263 -9.34 -7.56 15.69
CA ASN A 263 -10.40 -7.04 14.82
C ASN A 263 -11.44 -6.25 15.65
N HIS A 264 -11.17 -5.02 16.03
CA HIS A 264 -12.00 -4.32 17.01
C HIS A 264 -12.37 -2.89 16.66
N ILE A 265 -11.97 -2.40 15.47
CA ILE A 265 -12.32 -1.07 15.03
C ILE A 265 -13.03 -1.07 13.68
N ASN A 266 -13.99 -0.16 13.52
CA ASN A 266 -14.47 0.25 12.20
C ASN A 266 -13.81 1.56 11.85
N THR A 267 -13.32 1.69 10.61
CA THR A 267 -12.67 2.93 10.15
C THR A 267 -13.39 3.52 8.96
N HIS A 268 -13.54 4.84 8.97
CA HIS A 268 -13.95 5.62 7.82
C HIS A 268 -12.82 6.55 7.42
N HIS A 269 -12.58 6.65 6.15
CA HIS A 269 -11.71 7.65 5.53
C HIS A 269 -12.49 8.34 4.43
N LEU A 270 -12.58 9.67 4.48
CA LEU A 270 -13.28 10.50 3.50
C LEU A 270 -12.31 11.53 2.94
N ASP A 271 -12.13 11.51 1.63
CA ASP A 271 -11.40 12.52 0.89
C ASP A 271 -12.37 13.36 0.04
N PHE A 272 -12.22 14.66 0.10
CA PHE A 272 -12.82 15.60 -0.84
C PHE A 272 -11.72 16.42 -1.48
N GLY A 273 -11.55 16.35 -2.80
CA GLY A 273 -10.49 17.03 -3.52
C GLY A 273 -10.97 17.70 -4.80
N LEU A 274 -10.22 18.73 -5.16
CA LEU A 274 -10.33 19.43 -6.44
C LEU A 274 -8.97 19.34 -7.13
N TYR A 275 -8.95 18.97 -8.38
CA TYR A 275 -7.75 19.04 -9.21
C TYR A 275 -7.99 20.03 -10.33
N PHE A 276 -7.00 20.85 -10.58
CA PHE A 276 -6.98 21.79 -11.71
C PHE A 276 -5.61 21.76 -12.37
N SER A 277 -5.59 21.63 -13.70
CA SER A 277 -4.38 21.69 -14.50
C SER A 277 -4.62 22.56 -15.74
N GLN A 278 -3.69 23.46 -16.01
CA GLN A 278 -3.75 24.38 -17.12
C GLN A 278 -2.46 24.39 -17.91
N ASP A 279 -2.57 24.15 -19.22
CA ASP A 279 -1.48 24.41 -20.15
C ASP A 279 -1.51 25.87 -20.58
N LEU A 280 -0.38 26.54 -20.47
CA LEU A 280 -0.17 27.93 -20.81
C LEU A 280 0.82 28.04 -21.96
N TRP A 281 0.75 29.14 -22.73
CA TRP A 281 1.69 29.48 -23.82
C TRP A 281 1.94 28.32 -24.79
N ASN A 282 0.87 27.81 -25.39
CA ASN A 282 0.94 26.68 -26.32
C ASN A 282 1.61 25.42 -25.72
N ARG A 283 1.28 25.09 -24.48
CA ARG A 283 1.81 23.95 -23.72
C ARG A 283 3.29 24.07 -23.34
N VAL A 284 3.85 25.26 -23.40
CA VAL A 284 5.21 25.50 -22.90
C VAL A 284 5.26 25.36 -21.38
N VAL A 285 4.21 25.78 -20.69
CA VAL A 285 4.10 25.68 -19.24
C VAL A 285 2.80 24.97 -18.89
N ASN A 286 2.89 23.97 -18.00
CA ASN A 286 1.76 23.33 -17.35
C ASN A 286 1.82 23.62 -15.86
N VAL A 287 0.72 24.05 -15.28
CA VAL A 287 0.56 24.27 -13.84
C VAL A 287 -0.58 23.40 -13.35
N CYS A 288 -0.36 22.67 -12.27
CA CYS A 288 -1.42 21.92 -11.61
C CYS A 288 -1.50 22.23 -10.12
N VAL A 289 -2.71 22.17 -9.58
CA VAL A 289 -3.01 22.36 -8.17
C VAL A 289 -4.10 21.39 -7.73
N GLU A 290 -3.91 20.77 -6.56
CA GLU A 290 -4.85 19.82 -5.97
C GLU A 290 -4.97 20.09 -4.47
N PRO A 291 -5.89 20.96 -4.05
CA PRO A 291 -6.33 21.04 -2.65
C PRO A 291 -7.20 19.84 -2.30
N LYS A 292 -6.96 19.28 -1.13
CA LYS A 292 -7.69 18.12 -0.62
C LYS A 292 -7.98 18.28 0.86
N PHE A 293 -9.22 18.03 1.26
CA PHE A 293 -9.62 17.83 2.64
C PHE A 293 -9.83 16.35 2.90
N SER A 294 -9.24 15.83 3.96
CA SER A 294 -9.38 14.44 4.40
C SER A 294 -9.92 14.38 5.82
N TRP A 295 -10.77 13.38 6.07
CA TRP A 295 -11.35 13.14 7.38
C TRP A 295 -11.32 11.65 7.70
N ASP A 296 -10.75 11.33 8.85
CA ASP A 296 -10.66 9.97 9.40
C ASP A 296 -11.58 9.83 10.61
N LYS A 297 -12.19 8.67 10.75
CA LYS A 297 -12.94 8.28 11.95
C LYS A 297 -12.70 6.83 12.29
N SER A 298 -12.38 6.55 13.55
CA SER A 298 -12.25 5.22 14.12
C SER A 298 -13.34 4.99 15.16
N ILE A 299 -14.09 3.89 15.05
CA ILE A 299 -15.18 3.52 15.95
C ILE A 299 -14.78 2.20 16.61
N TYR A 300 -14.57 2.23 17.92
CA TYR A 300 -14.22 1.05 18.71
C TYR A 300 -15.45 0.21 19.01
N LEU A 301 -15.36 -1.09 18.83
CA LEU A 301 -16.45 -2.02 19.10
C LEU A 301 -16.47 -2.38 20.59
N SER A 302 -17.61 -2.15 21.25
CA SER A 302 -17.76 -2.32 22.68
C SER A 302 -17.55 -3.74 23.21
N SER A 303 -17.78 -4.76 22.36
CA SER A 303 -17.56 -6.18 22.71
C SER A 303 -16.09 -6.56 22.84
N VAL A 304 -15.19 -5.70 22.37
CA VAL A 304 -13.75 -5.93 22.33
C VAL A 304 -12.99 -4.73 22.91
N ALA A 305 -13.71 -3.74 23.45
CA ALA A 305 -13.07 -2.61 24.12
C ALA A 305 -12.18 -3.13 25.25
N PRO A 306 -10.91 -2.71 25.33
CA PRO A 306 -10.00 -3.16 26.36
C PRO A 306 -10.58 -2.83 27.74
N GLN A 307 -10.68 -3.85 28.59
CA GLN A 307 -11.09 -3.66 30.00
C GLN A 307 -10.00 -2.92 30.81
N SER A 308 -8.84 -2.73 30.23
CA SER A 308 -7.72 -2.03 30.84
C SER A 308 -7.68 -0.57 30.40
N ALA A 309 -7.21 0.29 31.29
CA ALA A 309 -7.12 1.76 31.14
C ALA A 309 -6.10 2.22 30.05
N ALA A 310 -5.88 1.43 29.00
CA ALA A 310 -4.84 1.67 27.99
C ALA A 310 -5.19 2.74 26.95
N LEU A 311 -6.48 3.06 26.79
CA LEU A 311 -6.91 4.14 25.91
C LEU A 311 -7.16 5.42 26.70
N PRO A 312 -6.71 6.60 26.19
CA PRO A 312 -7.12 7.87 26.80
C PRO A 312 -8.64 7.97 26.81
N ASN A 313 -9.22 8.51 27.85
CA ASN A 313 -10.66 8.68 27.96
C ASN A 313 -11.04 10.17 27.78
N PRO A 314 -11.68 10.56 26.68
CA PRO A 314 -12.04 9.76 25.50
C PRO A 314 -10.85 9.54 24.54
N PRO A 315 -10.77 8.41 23.85
CA PRO A 315 -9.78 8.21 22.79
C PRO A 315 -10.07 9.17 21.64
N ARG A 316 -9.01 9.63 20.95
CA ARG A 316 -9.18 10.40 19.71
C ARG A 316 -9.81 9.50 18.65
N THR A 317 -11.05 9.78 18.29
CA THR A 317 -11.82 8.94 17.36
C THR A 317 -11.96 9.54 15.97
N SER A 318 -11.53 10.79 15.78
CA SER A 318 -11.60 11.46 14.48
C SER A 318 -10.44 12.44 14.29
N ASN A 319 -10.06 12.63 13.04
CA ASN A 319 -9.07 13.61 12.61
C ASN A 319 -9.46 14.18 11.25
N GLY A 320 -9.38 15.50 11.11
CA GLY A 320 -9.59 16.21 9.85
C GLY A 320 -8.36 17.02 9.49
N TYR A 321 -7.93 16.97 8.24
CA TYR A 321 -6.78 17.75 7.79
C TYR A 321 -6.94 18.22 6.35
N PHE A 322 -6.25 19.31 6.06
CA PHE A 322 -6.15 19.86 4.71
C PHE A 322 -4.76 19.59 4.14
N SER A 323 -4.69 19.20 2.88
CA SER A 323 -3.45 19.03 2.15
C SER A 323 -3.52 19.72 0.80
N LEU A 324 -2.36 20.14 0.31
CA LEU A 324 -2.19 20.82 -0.97
C LEU A 324 -1.08 20.15 -1.75
N GLN A 325 -1.36 19.81 -3.00
CA GLN A 325 -0.36 19.35 -3.94
C GLN A 325 -0.31 20.33 -5.12
N THR A 326 0.88 20.72 -5.55
CA THR A 326 1.07 21.62 -6.69
C THR A 326 2.21 21.13 -7.57
N GLY A 327 2.09 21.38 -8.85
CA GLY A 327 3.10 21.02 -9.83
C GLY A 327 3.26 22.12 -10.89
N LEU A 328 4.49 22.30 -11.35
CA LEU A 328 4.85 23.15 -12.47
C LEU A 328 5.74 22.36 -13.40
N ASN A 329 5.39 22.30 -14.67
CA ASN A 329 6.25 21.78 -15.73
C ASN A 329 6.41 22.86 -16.80
N ALA A 330 7.64 23.19 -17.15
CA ALA A 330 7.92 24.15 -18.21
C ALA A 330 8.93 23.55 -19.19
N TYR A 331 8.67 23.73 -20.48
CA TYR A 331 9.48 23.20 -21.56
C TYR A 331 9.82 24.34 -22.53
N TRP A 332 11.11 24.61 -22.69
CA TRP A 332 11.56 25.62 -23.64
C TRP A 332 12.74 25.09 -24.43
N ARG A 333 12.52 24.78 -25.72
CA ARG A 333 13.50 24.16 -26.60
C ARG A 333 14.03 22.87 -25.98
N ALA A 334 15.34 22.81 -25.65
CA ALA A 334 15.99 21.67 -25.02
C ALA A 334 15.91 21.69 -23.47
N TRP A 335 15.38 22.73 -22.88
CA TRP A 335 15.29 22.89 -21.43
C TRP A 335 13.94 22.42 -20.89
N SER A 336 13.97 21.83 -19.70
CA SER A 336 12.78 21.51 -18.93
C SER A 336 12.96 21.94 -17.47
N LEU A 337 11.92 22.51 -16.88
CA LEU A 337 11.83 22.81 -15.47
C LEU A 337 10.63 22.05 -14.91
N THR A 338 10.86 21.23 -13.89
CA THR A 338 9.80 20.57 -13.15
C THR A 338 9.91 20.99 -11.69
N ALA A 339 8.81 21.47 -11.11
CA ALA A 339 8.71 21.72 -9.68
C ALA A 339 7.47 21.03 -9.13
N TYR A 340 7.60 20.40 -7.97
CA TYR A 340 6.55 19.68 -7.29
C TYR A 340 6.59 20.02 -5.81
N TYR A 341 5.42 20.23 -5.22
CA TYR A 341 5.25 20.40 -3.79
C TYR A 341 4.02 19.63 -3.31
N ARG A 342 4.15 18.95 -2.19
CA ARG A 342 3.05 18.34 -1.43
C ARG A 342 3.18 18.79 0.01
N SER A 343 2.11 19.37 0.56
CA SER A 343 2.05 19.75 1.97
C SER A 343 2.11 18.52 2.90
N ALA A 344 2.32 18.76 4.17
CA ALA A 344 2.13 17.75 5.21
C ALA A 344 0.71 17.18 5.18
N SER A 345 0.55 15.95 5.64
CA SER A 345 -0.75 15.27 5.78
C SER A 345 -0.77 14.40 7.04
N GLU A 346 -1.96 14.13 7.54
CA GLU A 346 -2.17 13.29 8.71
C GLU A 346 -3.16 12.17 8.37
N GLN A 347 -3.10 11.07 9.13
CA GLN A 347 -4.06 9.96 9.02
C GLN A 347 -4.21 9.30 10.39
N LEU A 348 -5.46 9.08 10.82
CA LEU A 348 -5.77 8.41 12.07
C LEU A 348 -6.29 6.99 11.80
N ILE A 349 -5.61 6.00 12.36
CA ILE A 349 -6.03 4.60 12.29
C ILE A 349 -6.01 4.00 13.69
N GLY A 350 -7.19 3.83 14.29
CA GLY A 350 -7.29 3.39 15.68
C GLY A 350 -6.54 4.34 16.62
N PRO A 351 -5.62 3.84 17.45
CA PRO A 351 -4.85 4.67 18.37
C PRO A 351 -3.61 5.32 17.72
N ILE A 352 -3.38 5.11 16.44
CA ILE A 352 -2.17 5.58 15.75
C ILE A 352 -2.51 6.78 14.87
N LEU A 353 -1.86 7.93 15.15
CA LEU A 353 -1.84 9.09 14.27
C LEU A 353 -0.54 9.10 13.48
N VAL A 354 -0.65 9.04 12.16
CA VAL A 354 0.47 9.09 11.22
C VAL A 354 0.54 10.47 10.60
N HIS A 355 1.63 11.19 10.82
CA HIS A 355 1.91 12.48 10.23
C HIS A 355 3.01 12.35 9.17
N LYS A 356 2.72 12.71 7.92
CA LYS A 356 3.68 12.74 6.81
C LYS A 356 4.12 14.18 6.58
N TYR A 357 5.42 14.43 6.56
CA TYR A 357 5.96 15.77 6.34
C TYR A 357 5.86 16.20 4.89
N ALA A 358 5.91 17.50 4.67
CA ALA A 358 5.88 18.09 3.34
C ALA A 358 7.07 17.61 2.49
N VAL A 359 6.84 17.48 1.19
CA VAL A 359 7.85 17.05 0.20
C VAL A 359 7.90 18.06 -0.93
N SER A 360 9.09 18.41 -1.37
CA SER A 360 9.30 19.26 -2.55
C SER A 360 10.40 18.70 -3.43
N ASP A 361 10.29 18.90 -4.73
CA ASP A 361 11.30 18.53 -5.71
C ASP A 361 11.34 19.61 -6.80
N VAL A 362 12.52 20.12 -7.12
CA VAL A 362 12.73 21.05 -8.22
C VAL A 362 13.84 20.49 -9.09
N LYS A 363 13.59 20.36 -10.39
CA LYS A 363 14.50 19.75 -11.34
C LYS A 363 14.61 20.60 -12.59
N LEU A 364 15.81 20.97 -12.94
CA LEU A 364 16.17 21.60 -14.21
C LEU A 364 16.80 20.53 -15.12
N GLY A 365 16.23 20.32 -16.29
CA GLY A 365 16.70 19.34 -17.27
C GLY A 365 17.18 20.02 -18.55
N TYR A 366 18.13 19.39 -19.23
CA TYR A 366 18.62 19.76 -20.56
C TYR A 366 18.77 18.54 -21.45
N GLN A 367 18.11 18.54 -22.60
CA GLN A 367 18.17 17.46 -23.58
C GLN A 367 19.15 17.80 -24.68
N TRP A 368 20.23 17.05 -24.78
CA TRP A 368 21.21 17.15 -25.86
C TRP A 368 21.23 15.88 -26.68
N HIS A 369 20.56 15.90 -27.83
CA HIS A 369 20.38 14.71 -28.67
C HIS A 369 19.83 13.51 -27.89
N LYS A 370 20.66 12.48 -27.71
CA LYS A 370 20.35 11.24 -26.99
C LYS A 370 20.74 11.29 -25.51
N VAL A 371 21.31 12.41 -25.05
CA VAL A 371 21.77 12.60 -23.67
C VAL A 371 20.81 13.55 -22.97
N SER A 372 20.30 13.14 -21.82
CA SER A 372 19.51 13.97 -20.93
C SER A 372 20.30 14.25 -19.66
N LEU A 373 20.55 15.51 -19.40
CA LEU A 373 21.21 15.98 -18.16
C LEU A 373 20.17 16.62 -17.26
N SER A 374 20.25 16.39 -15.97
CA SER A 374 19.41 17.13 -15.02
C SER A 374 20.12 17.43 -13.72
N LEU A 375 19.79 18.60 -13.18
CA LEU A 375 20.16 19.07 -11.84
C LEU A 375 18.87 19.22 -11.05
N GLY A 376 18.80 18.61 -9.86
CA GLY A 376 17.61 18.66 -9.03
C GLY A 376 17.93 18.92 -7.57
N LEU A 377 16.98 19.56 -6.89
CA LEU A 377 16.98 19.81 -5.46
C LEU A 377 15.74 19.14 -4.88
N ARG A 378 15.92 18.06 -4.15
CA ARG A 378 14.83 17.32 -3.48
C ARG A 378 14.72 17.74 -2.03
N ASN A 379 13.48 17.85 -1.56
CA ASN A 379 13.14 18.21 -0.19
C ASN A 379 13.81 19.51 0.26
N ALA A 380 13.81 20.54 -0.61
CA ALA A 380 14.27 21.87 -0.26
C ALA A 380 13.57 22.32 1.04
N PHE A 381 14.34 22.82 2.00
CA PHE A 381 13.86 23.27 3.31
C PHE A 381 13.31 22.16 4.23
N SER A 382 13.53 20.87 3.92
CA SER A 382 13.11 19.77 4.77
C SER A 382 14.04 19.61 5.98
N SER A 383 13.45 19.24 7.13
CA SER A 383 14.19 18.87 8.32
C SER A 383 14.85 17.48 8.23
N GLY A 384 14.63 16.74 7.14
CA GLY A 384 15.05 15.34 6.98
C GLY A 384 14.08 14.33 7.60
N LYS A 385 13.05 14.79 8.28
CA LYS A 385 11.96 13.95 8.77
C LYS A 385 11.02 13.62 7.61
N THR A 386 10.61 12.37 7.47
CA THR A 386 9.68 11.92 6.43
C THR A 386 8.30 11.63 6.99
N MET A 387 8.25 11.08 8.19
CA MET A 387 7.01 10.70 8.85
C MET A 387 7.24 10.67 10.36
N HIS A 388 6.22 10.94 11.15
CA HIS A 388 6.16 10.49 12.53
C HIS A 388 4.85 9.75 12.81
N GLN A 389 4.90 8.78 13.71
CA GLN A 389 3.76 8.05 14.20
C GLN A 389 3.62 8.34 15.68
N GLU A 390 2.46 8.79 16.08
CA GLU A 390 2.10 9.03 17.47
C GLU A 390 1.12 7.94 17.90
N ARG A 391 1.47 7.18 18.95
CA ARG A 391 0.54 6.27 19.62
C ARG A 391 -0.18 7.04 20.72
N ILE A 392 -1.50 7.15 20.56
CA ILE A 392 -2.41 7.79 21.52
C ILE A 392 -2.79 6.73 22.56
N SER A 393 -2.00 6.58 23.60
CA SER A 393 -2.19 5.60 24.67
C SER A 393 -1.95 6.26 26.03
N SER A 394 -2.71 5.87 27.05
CA SER A 394 -2.49 6.29 28.44
C SER A 394 -1.41 5.48 29.14
N VAL A 395 -1.09 4.28 28.64
CA VAL A 395 -0.12 3.36 29.24
C VAL A 395 1.25 3.50 28.59
N LEU A 396 1.28 3.61 27.24
CA LEU A 396 2.50 3.73 26.46
C LEU A 396 2.33 4.81 25.39
N PRO A 397 2.23 6.09 25.75
CA PRO A 397 2.30 7.14 24.76
C PRO A 397 3.68 7.12 24.11
N SER A 398 3.74 7.10 22.79
CA SER A 398 5.02 7.07 22.09
C SER A 398 4.94 7.85 20.78
N THR A 399 6.07 8.46 20.43
CA THR A 399 6.24 9.11 19.13
C THR A 399 7.46 8.51 18.44
N ASN A 400 7.20 7.86 17.32
CA ASN A 400 8.26 7.31 16.46
C ASN A 400 8.49 8.25 15.28
N ILE A 401 9.69 8.83 15.17
CA ILE A 401 10.05 9.76 14.11
C ILE A 401 10.93 9.02 13.11
N ILE A 402 10.38 8.82 11.91
CA ILE A 402 11.11 8.22 10.80
C ILE A 402 11.71 9.35 9.97
N GLY A 403 13.02 9.36 9.87
CA GLY A 403 13.78 10.33 9.10
C GLY A 403 14.91 9.66 8.34
N ASN A 404 15.28 10.25 7.23
CA ASN A 404 16.47 9.84 6.49
C ASN A 404 17.30 11.10 6.20
N LEU A 405 18.46 11.17 6.80
CA LEU A 405 19.39 12.29 6.61
C LEU A 405 19.79 12.48 5.13
N GLY A 406 19.80 11.41 4.34
CA GLY A 406 20.01 11.44 2.89
C GLY A 406 18.89 12.11 2.08
N PHE A 407 17.70 12.34 2.68
CA PHE A 407 16.60 13.06 2.04
C PHE A 407 16.46 14.51 2.47
N ARG A 408 17.38 15.03 3.27
CA ARG A 408 17.39 16.42 3.70
C ARG A 408 18.10 17.28 2.68
N ASN A 409 17.37 18.22 2.03
CA ASN A 409 17.98 19.20 1.08
C ASN A 409 18.97 18.54 0.11
N MET A 410 18.55 17.50 -0.57
CA MET A 410 19.43 16.70 -1.43
C MET A 410 19.58 17.38 -2.81
N LEU A 411 20.78 17.85 -3.12
CA LEU A 411 21.18 18.23 -4.46
C LEU A 411 21.60 16.96 -5.23
N TYR A 412 21.06 16.75 -6.43
CA TYR A 412 21.43 15.61 -7.27
C TYR A 412 21.66 16.02 -8.72
N VAL A 413 22.55 15.31 -9.37
CA VAL A 413 22.79 15.41 -10.82
C VAL A 413 22.48 14.06 -11.43
N SER A 414 21.79 14.05 -12.54
CA SER A 414 21.58 12.84 -13.31
C SER A 414 21.93 13.02 -14.77
N CYS A 415 22.54 11.98 -15.34
CA CYS A 415 22.86 11.89 -16.77
C CYS A 415 22.25 10.58 -17.29
N SER A 416 21.42 10.68 -18.30
CA SER A 416 20.81 9.53 -18.97
C SER A 416 21.16 9.53 -20.44
N TRP A 417 21.67 8.43 -20.95
CA TRP A 417 22.02 8.25 -22.34
C TRP A 417 21.17 7.14 -22.96
N SER A 418 20.37 7.47 -23.97
CA SER A 418 19.52 6.51 -24.66
C SER A 418 20.27 5.92 -25.86
N LEU A 419 20.73 4.68 -25.70
CA LEU A 419 21.31 3.89 -26.80
C LEU A 419 20.20 3.00 -27.37
N PHE A 420 19.70 3.36 -28.53
CA PHE A 420 18.77 2.53 -29.27
C PHE A 420 19.30 2.29 -30.70
N LYS A 421 19.44 1.01 -31.06
CA LYS A 421 19.78 0.58 -32.41
C LYS A 421 18.94 -0.65 -32.76
N GLY A 422 17.97 -0.50 -33.66
CA GLY A 422 17.10 -1.59 -34.11
C GLY A 422 15.67 -1.14 -34.41
N ARG A 423 14.84 -2.05 -34.94
CA ARG A 423 13.39 -1.83 -35.08
C ARG A 423 12.74 -1.90 -33.73
N GLN A 424 11.92 -0.89 -33.37
CA GLN A 424 10.99 -1.01 -32.23
C GLN A 424 9.89 -1.99 -32.64
N ASN A 425 9.98 -3.22 -32.17
CA ASN A 425 8.81 -4.06 -32.12
C ASN A 425 7.92 -3.53 -30.98
N LYS A 426 6.65 -3.23 -31.27
CA LYS A 426 5.67 -3.00 -30.23
C LYS A 426 5.60 -4.31 -29.44
N ALA A 427 6.24 -4.36 -28.27
CA ALA A 427 6.03 -5.45 -27.34
C ALA A 427 4.54 -5.45 -27.01
N GLN A 428 3.86 -6.58 -27.20
CA GLN A 428 2.53 -6.76 -26.65
C GLN A 428 2.62 -6.50 -25.14
N ASN A 429 1.68 -5.73 -24.62
CA ASN A 429 1.56 -5.52 -23.18
C ASN A 429 1.25 -6.88 -22.53
N ILE A 430 2.28 -7.57 -22.08
CA ILE A 430 2.12 -8.79 -21.28
C ILE A 430 1.51 -8.35 -19.95
N LYS A 431 0.33 -8.90 -19.63
CA LYS A 431 -0.34 -8.66 -18.35
C LYS A 431 0.66 -8.94 -17.22
N ASP A 432 0.89 -7.98 -16.34
CA ASP A 432 1.82 -8.15 -15.23
C ASP A 432 1.21 -9.12 -14.20
N ILE A 433 1.67 -10.35 -14.22
CA ILE A 433 1.22 -11.39 -13.31
C ILE A 433 1.95 -11.18 -11.99
N ARG A 434 1.25 -10.66 -11.00
CA ARG A 434 1.80 -10.49 -9.65
C ARG A 434 1.74 -11.81 -8.90
N SER A 435 2.89 -12.41 -8.66
CA SER A 435 3.02 -13.45 -7.62
C SER A 435 3.04 -12.77 -6.23
N SER A 436 2.73 -13.51 -5.17
CA SER A 436 2.87 -13.02 -3.80
C SER A 436 4.34 -12.65 -3.51
N TRP A 437 4.62 -11.34 -3.49
CA TRP A 437 5.98 -10.78 -3.34
C TRP A 437 6.38 -10.51 -1.89
N ASP A 438 5.50 -10.80 -0.96
CA ASP A 438 5.85 -10.77 0.45
C ASP A 438 7.01 -11.73 0.71
N ASN A 439 8.04 -11.27 1.42
CA ASN A 439 9.22 -12.07 1.72
C ASN A 439 8.97 -13.18 2.75
N GLY A 440 7.77 -13.24 3.31
CA GLY A 440 7.35 -14.26 4.26
C GLY A 440 8.10 -14.26 5.59
N ILE A 441 9.03 -13.32 5.82
CA ILE A 441 9.70 -13.20 7.11
C ILE A 441 8.89 -12.27 8.01
N VAL A 442 8.54 -12.78 9.17
CA VAL A 442 8.06 -12.01 10.30
C VAL A 442 9.27 -11.26 10.88
N LYS A 443 9.25 -9.94 10.75
CA LYS A 443 10.34 -9.05 11.20
C LYS A 443 10.08 -8.55 12.59
#